data_3eaeefcc17ba5698307fa0fdef476787
#
_entry.id   3eaeefcc17ba5698307fa0fdef476787
#
_cell.length_a   1.000
_cell.length_b   1.000
_cell.length_c   1.000
_cell.angle_alpha   90.00
_cell.angle_beta   90.00
_cell.angle_gamma   90.00
#
_symmetry.space_group_name_H-M   'P 1'
#
loop_
_entity.id
_entity.type
_entity.pdbx_description
1 polymer ?
#
loop_
_entity_poly.entity_id
_entity_poly.type
_entity_poly.pdbx_seq_one_letter_code
_entity_poly.pdbx_strand_id
1 'polypeptide(L)'
;MKRQWIMASAGLLVVAGIALPYGTGYLTEQQWQRASQEVNGSQTWLEMQVGRYDRGFWSSEFEGKLLLRDPASGEELSVPYLASVSHGVTGSLTDFKPVNGWTPAGESWFGDDAPRLTAETRLWGSAVAKLTVPKFSITDDDNVETVFGSGGVVRVNGSLGADAVDISADWPSLVIASEEVDLRLSDLTLEQEMQRLSGDIWIGEGTLALQSLELMPANADAIMLRGLSLYSNSEAINDNSALDSFISVKLDELQLAAGDTLGPHRIEFALKGLNVEAWNAVSRSVTDMQLAAFAAENGDPTAFQQQMQAMSDVGESLQLLAAAGFSVGFPDIHLVSPDGPLQGKVLITHPGAAGDSEALLIMPALAGEMELSIPLALAENNEDVRMQTAPLIKDGLLVTEGDRLLLKATLKDLVLNVNGRPIPLPPLL
;
A
#
# COMPACT_ATOMS: atom_id res chain seq x y z
N MET A 1 -8.04 3.44 -24.10
CA MET A 1 -7.24 4.69 -24.14
C MET A 1 -7.44 5.56 -22.90
N LYS A 2 -8.66 5.81 -22.42
CA LYS A 2 -8.90 6.72 -21.26
C LYS A 2 -8.32 6.20 -19.94
N ARG A 3 -8.36 4.89 -19.68
CA ARG A 3 -7.74 4.25 -18.49
C ARG A 3 -6.23 4.53 -18.41
N GLN A 4 -5.54 4.58 -19.55
CA GLN A 4 -4.12 4.89 -19.62
C GLN A 4 -3.79 6.33 -19.21
N TRP A 5 -4.69 7.29 -19.50
CA TRP A 5 -4.51 8.70 -19.13
C TRP A 5 -4.72 8.95 -17.63
N ILE A 6 -5.63 8.20 -17.00
CA ILE A 6 -5.81 8.25 -15.53
C ILE A 6 -4.56 7.70 -14.85
N MET A 7 -3.97 6.62 -15.37
CA MET A 7 -2.68 6.09 -14.88
C MET A 7 -1.53 7.07 -15.09
N ALA A 8 -1.53 7.83 -16.19
CA ALA A 8 -0.52 8.86 -16.47
C ALA A 8 -0.55 10.00 -15.44
N SER A 9 -1.74 10.44 -15.05
CA SER A 9 -1.90 11.48 -14.02
C SER A 9 -1.41 11.00 -12.65
N ALA A 10 -1.68 9.74 -12.30
CA ALA A 10 -1.18 9.12 -11.08
C ALA A 10 0.35 8.94 -11.10
N GLY A 11 0.93 8.58 -12.26
CA GLY A 11 2.38 8.43 -12.40
C GLY A 11 3.14 9.76 -12.26
N LEU A 12 2.60 10.86 -12.79
CA LEU A 12 3.16 12.19 -12.58
C LEU A 12 3.21 12.58 -11.08
N LEU A 13 2.22 12.12 -10.30
CA LEU A 13 2.17 12.32 -8.85
C LEU A 13 3.29 11.60 -8.11
N VAL A 14 3.52 10.33 -8.46
CA VAL A 14 4.57 9.53 -7.82
C VAL A 14 5.94 10.13 -8.11
N VAL A 15 6.17 10.61 -9.33
CA VAL A 15 7.42 11.27 -9.71
C VAL A 15 7.64 12.57 -8.95
N ALA A 16 6.61 13.40 -8.80
CA ALA A 16 6.71 14.60 -8.01
C ALA A 16 7.04 14.27 -6.55
N GLY A 17 6.42 13.22 -5.98
CA GLY A 17 6.64 12.81 -4.60
C GLY A 17 8.04 12.23 -4.32
N ILE A 18 8.61 11.49 -5.27
CA ILE A 18 9.91 10.80 -5.11
C ILE A 18 11.09 11.67 -5.55
N ALA A 19 10.91 12.53 -6.57
CA ALA A 19 11.99 13.30 -7.17
C ALA A 19 12.30 14.66 -6.47
N LEU A 20 11.54 15.01 -5.45
CA LEU A 20 11.50 16.37 -4.89
C LEU A 20 12.48 16.75 -3.77
N PRO A 21 13.26 15.90 -3.14
CA PRO A 21 14.13 16.36 -2.06
C PRO A 21 15.32 17.23 -2.51
N TYR A 22 15.48 17.53 -3.81
CA TYR A 22 16.75 18.02 -4.29
C TYR A 22 16.66 19.31 -5.12
N GLY A 23 16.84 20.40 -4.58
CA GLY A 23 17.22 21.67 -4.70
C GLY A 23 17.53 22.67 -5.59
N THR A 24 18.32 23.50 -5.69
CA THR A 24 18.43 24.79 -6.36
C THR A 24 19.43 24.79 -7.53
N GLY A 25 19.05 25.36 -8.64
CA GLY A 25 19.87 25.79 -9.78
C GLY A 25 20.92 24.80 -10.33
N TYR A 26 22.18 24.88 -9.90
CA TYR A 26 23.27 23.99 -10.34
C TYR A 26 23.11 22.54 -9.82
N LEU A 27 22.51 22.39 -8.67
CA LEU A 27 22.22 21.13 -8.03
C LEU A 27 21.01 20.41 -8.68
N THR A 28 20.08 21.12 -9.28
CA THR A 28 18.81 20.56 -9.81
C THR A 28 19.05 19.55 -10.93
N GLU A 29 20.00 19.80 -11.85
CA GLU A 29 20.24 18.87 -12.96
C GLU A 29 20.89 17.55 -12.49
N GLN A 30 21.93 17.62 -11.66
CA GLN A 30 22.59 16.41 -11.14
C GLN A 30 21.68 15.61 -10.21
N GLN A 31 20.85 16.30 -9.47
CA GLN A 31 19.96 15.70 -8.50
C GLN A 31 18.71 15.12 -9.17
N TRP A 32 18.21 15.77 -10.22
CA TRP A 32 17.17 15.20 -11.05
C TRP A 32 17.64 13.89 -11.72
N GLN A 33 18.86 13.85 -12.22
CA GLN A 33 19.47 12.64 -12.76
C GLN A 33 19.65 11.54 -11.70
N ARG A 34 20.04 11.89 -10.47
CA ARG A 34 20.14 10.93 -9.36
C ARG A 34 18.77 10.41 -8.93
N ALA A 35 17.81 11.32 -8.75
CA ALA A 35 16.45 10.94 -8.39
C ALA A 35 15.82 10.01 -9.43
N SER A 36 16.05 10.27 -10.74
CA SER A 36 15.58 9.37 -11.79
C SER A 36 16.26 7.99 -11.72
N GLN A 37 17.55 7.92 -11.40
CA GLN A 37 18.27 6.66 -11.24
C GLN A 37 17.79 5.89 -10.01
N GLU A 38 17.50 6.55 -8.89
CA GLU A 38 16.93 5.93 -7.69
C GLU A 38 15.54 5.38 -7.96
N VAL A 39 14.67 6.16 -8.63
CA VAL A 39 13.33 5.70 -9.03
C VAL A 39 13.43 4.49 -9.95
N ASN A 40 14.27 4.55 -10.97
CA ASN A 40 14.43 3.47 -11.94
C ASN A 40 15.06 2.20 -11.32
N GLY A 41 15.82 2.34 -10.23
CA GLY A 41 16.44 1.23 -9.51
C GLY A 41 15.58 0.62 -8.40
N SER A 42 14.55 1.32 -7.93
CA SER A 42 13.74 0.89 -6.78
C SER A 42 12.45 0.16 -7.17
N GLN A 43 12.07 0.20 -8.47
CA GLN A 43 10.80 -0.36 -8.93
C GLN A 43 10.80 -0.61 -10.45
N THR A 44 9.90 -1.45 -10.93
CA THR A 44 9.82 -1.88 -12.33
C THR A 44 8.64 -1.30 -13.11
N TRP A 45 7.66 -0.71 -12.42
CA TRP A 45 6.43 -0.20 -13.03
C TRP A 45 6.48 1.26 -13.48
N LEU A 46 7.51 2.01 -13.05
CA LEU A 46 7.73 3.40 -13.42
C LEU A 46 9.19 3.61 -13.82
N GLU A 47 9.44 4.16 -14.99
CA GLU A 47 10.76 4.58 -15.47
C GLU A 47 10.74 6.06 -15.78
N MET A 48 11.74 6.79 -15.28
CA MET A 48 11.95 8.21 -15.55
C MET A 48 13.10 8.39 -16.54
N GLN A 49 12.80 8.88 -17.72
CA GLN A 49 13.79 9.26 -18.72
C GLN A 49 14.00 10.78 -18.67
N VAL A 50 15.23 11.19 -18.40
CA VAL A 50 15.61 12.61 -18.38
C VAL A 50 16.05 12.99 -19.80
N GLY A 51 15.44 14.05 -20.33
CA GLY A 51 15.78 14.60 -21.62
C GLY A 51 16.71 15.83 -21.50
N ARG A 52 16.51 16.79 -22.39
CA ARG A 52 17.33 18.00 -22.46
C ARG A 52 17.03 18.93 -21.29
N TYR A 53 18.11 19.54 -20.72
CA TYR A 53 18.03 20.57 -19.70
C TYR A 53 18.63 21.87 -20.24
N ASP A 54 17.82 22.93 -20.38
CA ASP A 54 18.25 24.25 -20.82
C ASP A 54 18.30 25.18 -19.59
N ARG A 55 19.52 25.57 -19.20
CA ARG A 55 19.75 26.40 -18.03
C ARG A 55 19.75 27.88 -18.38
N GLY A 56 18.92 28.66 -17.66
CA GLY A 56 18.98 30.11 -17.64
C GLY A 56 19.34 30.65 -16.27
N PHE A 57 19.51 31.99 -16.16
CA PHE A 57 19.89 32.63 -14.91
C PHE A 57 18.71 32.77 -13.93
N TRP A 58 17.55 33.17 -14.42
CA TRP A 58 16.33 33.34 -13.61
C TRP A 58 15.33 32.20 -13.80
N SER A 59 15.49 31.43 -14.84
CA SER A 59 14.63 30.30 -15.17
C SER A 59 15.42 29.21 -15.87
N SER A 60 14.96 27.98 -15.77
CA SER A 60 15.44 26.83 -16.53
C SER A 60 14.24 26.07 -17.11
N GLU A 61 14.46 25.35 -18.20
CA GLU A 61 13.47 24.45 -18.75
C GLU A 61 14.11 23.09 -18.94
N PHE A 62 13.36 22.03 -18.64
CA PHE A 62 13.79 20.68 -18.93
C PHE A 62 12.61 19.84 -19.41
N GLU A 63 12.95 18.82 -20.17
CA GLU A 63 12.00 17.87 -20.71
C GLU A 63 12.35 16.45 -20.27
N GLY A 64 11.38 15.57 -20.25
CA GLY A 64 11.57 14.18 -19.92
C GLY A 64 10.36 13.35 -20.34
N LYS A 65 10.45 12.06 -20.04
CA LYS A 65 9.35 11.11 -20.25
C LYS A 65 9.19 10.25 -19.02
N LEU A 66 7.94 9.97 -18.70
CA LEU A 66 7.56 8.94 -17.76
C LEU A 66 7.07 7.75 -18.54
N LEU A 67 7.64 6.59 -18.27
CA LEU A 67 7.17 5.33 -18.80
C LEU A 67 6.50 4.59 -17.63
N LEU A 68 5.21 4.38 -17.77
CA LEU A 68 4.40 3.64 -16.81
C LEU A 68 4.09 2.28 -17.41
N ARG A 69 4.47 1.21 -16.73
CA ARG A 69 4.20 -0.15 -17.15
C ARG A 69 3.12 -0.76 -16.26
N ASP A 70 2.05 -1.24 -16.87
CA ASP A 70 1.04 -2.01 -16.15
C ASP A 70 1.61 -3.38 -15.78
N PRO A 71 1.72 -3.72 -14.48
CA PRO A 71 2.27 -5.02 -14.07
C PRO A 71 1.40 -6.21 -14.50
N ALA A 72 0.10 -6.00 -14.73
CA ALA A 72 -0.84 -7.06 -15.07
C ALA A 72 -0.92 -7.34 -16.57
N SER A 73 -0.87 -6.29 -17.41
CA SER A 73 -0.99 -6.41 -18.87
C SER A 73 0.36 -6.27 -19.60
N GLY A 74 1.40 -5.73 -18.96
CA GLY A 74 2.66 -5.37 -19.59
C GLY A 74 2.57 -4.17 -20.53
N GLU A 75 1.42 -3.52 -20.63
CA GLU A 75 1.24 -2.33 -21.46
C GLU A 75 2.07 -1.16 -20.92
N GLU A 76 2.76 -0.46 -21.82
CA GLU A 76 3.60 0.69 -21.50
C GLU A 76 2.93 1.99 -21.96
N LEU A 77 2.76 2.92 -21.02
CA LEU A 77 2.29 4.26 -21.27
C LEU A 77 3.44 5.26 -21.17
N SER A 78 3.73 5.96 -22.28
CA SER A 78 4.75 7.01 -22.33
C SER A 78 4.12 8.39 -22.20
N VAL A 79 4.49 9.14 -21.15
CA VAL A 79 4.02 10.50 -20.88
C VAL A 79 5.19 11.48 -21.01
N PRO A 80 5.37 12.15 -22.14
CA PRO A 80 6.33 13.23 -22.26
C PRO A 80 5.87 14.45 -21.47
N TYR A 81 6.78 15.09 -20.74
CA TYR A 81 6.52 16.30 -19.96
C TYR A 81 7.56 17.38 -20.19
N LEU A 82 7.12 18.62 -20.00
CA LEU A 82 7.92 19.82 -19.95
C LEU A 82 7.86 20.39 -18.54
N ALA A 83 8.99 20.80 -18.00
CA ALA A 83 9.09 21.45 -16.70
C ALA A 83 9.74 22.82 -16.82
N SER A 84 9.08 23.84 -16.31
CA SER A 84 9.59 25.21 -16.24
C SER A 84 9.98 25.54 -14.81
N VAL A 85 11.23 25.91 -14.58
CA VAL A 85 11.77 26.25 -13.26
C VAL A 85 11.97 27.75 -13.15
N SER A 86 11.36 28.38 -12.17
CA SER A 86 11.60 29.77 -11.80
C SER A 86 12.55 29.82 -10.59
N HIS A 87 13.68 30.49 -10.74
CA HIS A 87 14.69 30.64 -9.69
C HIS A 87 14.41 31.87 -8.84
N GLY A 88 14.15 31.66 -7.54
CA GLY A 88 13.98 32.70 -6.54
C GLY A 88 15.18 32.83 -5.63
N VAL A 89 15.20 33.86 -4.78
CA VAL A 89 16.28 34.13 -3.82
C VAL A 89 16.37 33.04 -2.73
N THR A 90 15.26 32.44 -2.35
CA THR A 90 15.18 31.47 -1.25
C THR A 90 14.88 30.04 -1.70
N GLY A 91 14.74 29.82 -3.00
CA GLY A 91 14.40 28.52 -3.56
C GLY A 91 13.97 28.62 -5.01
N SER A 92 13.43 27.55 -5.56
CA SER A 92 12.89 27.51 -6.91
C SER A 92 11.49 26.89 -6.93
N LEU A 93 10.70 27.29 -7.92
CA LEU A 93 9.40 26.74 -8.22
C LEU A 93 9.44 26.09 -9.60
N THR A 94 9.17 24.81 -9.66
CA THR A 94 9.04 24.04 -10.89
C THR A 94 7.56 23.81 -11.18
N ASP A 95 7.12 24.09 -12.40
CA ASP A 95 5.79 23.82 -12.90
C ASP A 95 5.90 22.75 -13.99
N PHE A 96 5.20 21.62 -13.81
CA PHE A 96 5.23 20.47 -14.72
C PHE A 96 3.99 20.44 -15.59
N LYS A 97 4.18 20.19 -16.89
CA LYS A 97 3.07 20.07 -17.85
C LYS A 97 3.32 18.89 -18.79
N PRO A 98 2.33 18.00 -18.98
CA PRO A 98 2.41 17.02 -20.05
C PRO A 98 2.49 17.74 -21.41
N VAL A 99 3.37 17.28 -22.29
CA VAL A 99 3.54 17.89 -23.65
C VAL A 99 2.26 17.82 -24.45
N ASN A 100 1.51 16.74 -24.32
CA ASN A 100 0.24 16.52 -25.01
C ASN A 100 -0.99 17.08 -24.26
N GLY A 101 -0.76 17.89 -23.18
CA GLY A 101 -1.82 18.37 -22.30
C GLY A 101 -2.27 17.32 -21.28
N TRP A 102 -3.23 17.70 -20.45
CA TRP A 102 -3.80 16.86 -19.39
C TRP A 102 -4.95 15.96 -19.87
N THR A 103 -5.38 16.14 -21.10
CA THR A 103 -6.49 15.39 -21.72
C THR A 103 -6.07 14.86 -23.07
N PRO A 104 -6.66 13.77 -23.58
CA PRO A 104 -6.51 13.33 -24.96
C PRO A 104 -6.92 14.42 -25.96
N ALA A 105 -6.33 14.41 -27.13
CA ALA A 105 -6.66 15.36 -28.18
C ALA A 105 -8.15 15.27 -28.57
N GLY A 106 -8.83 16.41 -28.54
CA GLY A 106 -10.25 16.50 -28.86
C GLY A 106 -11.21 16.33 -27.68
N GLU A 107 -10.69 16.07 -26.47
CA GLU A 107 -11.49 15.95 -25.27
C GLU A 107 -11.34 17.15 -24.34
N SER A 108 -12.32 17.38 -23.47
CA SER A 108 -12.33 18.45 -22.48
C SER A 108 -12.82 17.92 -21.14
N TRP A 109 -11.86 17.38 -20.34
CA TRP A 109 -12.20 16.77 -19.05
C TRP A 109 -12.35 17.80 -17.92
N PHE A 110 -11.63 18.91 -17.98
CA PHE A 110 -11.44 19.86 -16.89
C PHE A 110 -12.13 21.22 -17.06
N GLY A 111 -12.92 21.42 -18.12
CA GLY A 111 -13.54 22.70 -18.39
C GLY A 111 -12.50 23.81 -18.66
N ASP A 112 -12.64 24.95 -17.96
CA ASP A 112 -11.75 26.11 -18.12
C ASP A 112 -10.47 26.02 -17.26
N ASP A 113 -10.45 25.14 -16.24
CA ASP A 113 -9.31 24.93 -15.35
C ASP A 113 -8.54 23.68 -15.76
N ALA A 114 -7.23 23.66 -15.57
CA ALA A 114 -6.38 22.51 -15.83
C ALA A 114 -5.69 22.03 -14.53
N PRO A 115 -5.39 20.73 -14.41
CA PRO A 115 -4.55 20.25 -13.33
C PRO A 115 -3.21 20.97 -13.29
N ARG A 116 -2.72 21.18 -12.08
CA ARG A 116 -1.43 21.84 -11.87
C ARG A 116 -0.57 21.03 -10.94
N LEU A 117 0.61 20.62 -11.44
CA LEU A 117 1.65 19.95 -10.65
C LEU A 117 2.82 20.93 -10.48
N THR A 118 3.15 21.22 -9.23
CA THR A 118 4.26 22.10 -8.89
C THR A 118 5.21 21.45 -7.89
N ALA A 119 6.48 21.84 -7.97
CA ALA A 119 7.51 21.49 -7.00
C ALA A 119 8.20 22.76 -6.51
N GLU A 120 8.12 23.02 -5.23
CA GLU A 120 8.81 24.11 -4.59
C GLU A 120 9.99 23.57 -3.79
N THR A 121 11.19 24.11 -4.00
CA THR A 121 12.39 23.75 -3.26
C THR A 121 12.93 24.99 -2.53
N ARG A 122 13.46 24.77 -1.31
CA ARG A 122 13.99 25.83 -0.45
C ARG A 122 15.46 25.63 -0.18
N LEU A 123 16.20 26.75 -0.03
CA LEU A 123 17.64 26.74 0.26
C LEU A 123 18.00 26.03 1.58
N TRP A 124 17.09 26.01 2.54
CA TRP A 124 17.29 25.33 3.84
C TRP A 124 16.91 23.84 3.84
N GLY A 125 16.67 23.28 2.66
CA GLY A 125 16.60 21.86 2.54
C GLY A 125 15.22 21.24 2.65
N SER A 126 14.17 21.97 2.38
CA SER A 126 12.83 21.41 2.22
C SER A 126 12.35 21.48 0.78
N ALA A 127 11.52 20.52 0.40
CA ALA A 127 10.83 20.48 -0.88
C ALA A 127 9.34 20.20 -0.66
N VAL A 128 8.49 20.83 -1.47
CA VAL A 128 7.03 20.61 -1.45
C VAL A 128 6.56 20.35 -2.85
N ALA A 129 6.01 19.15 -3.09
CA ALA A 129 5.22 18.89 -4.28
C ALA A 129 3.75 19.12 -4.00
N LYS A 130 3.07 19.71 -4.96
CA LYS A 130 1.64 19.89 -4.89
C LYS A 130 0.99 19.60 -6.24
N LEU A 131 0.07 18.63 -6.25
CA LEU A 131 -0.88 18.45 -7.33
C LEU A 131 -2.22 19.05 -6.91
N THR A 132 -2.77 19.89 -7.75
CA THR A 132 -4.14 20.37 -7.65
C THR A 132 -4.88 19.90 -8.89
N VAL A 133 -5.93 19.13 -8.68
CA VAL A 133 -6.81 18.65 -9.75
C VAL A 133 -8.13 19.43 -9.62
N PRO A 134 -8.57 20.17 -10.61
CA PRO A 134 -9.88 20.81 -10.60
C PRO A 134 -10.98 19.76 -10.79
N LYS A 135 -12.23 20.16 -10.65
CA LYS A 135 -13.37 19.30 -11.00
C LYS A 135 -13.25 18.82 -12.44
N PHE A 136 -13.64 17.57 -12.67
CA PHE A 136 -13.55 16.97 -13.98
C PHE A 136 -14.73 16.03 -14.29
N SER A 137 -14.94 15.80 -15.58
CA SER A 137 -15.87 14.80 -16.08
C SER A 137 -15.24 14.08 -17.27
N ILE A 138 -15.17 12.76 -17.19
CA ILE A 138 -14.66 11.89 -18.25
C ILE A 138 -15.81 10.99 -18.67
N THR A 139 -16.18 11.06 -19.95
CA THR A 139 -17.19 10.16 -20.51
C THR A 139 -16.51 9.23 -21.50
N ASP A 140 -16.82 7.97 -21.45
CA ASP A 140 -16.36 6.96 -22.38
C ASP A 140 -16.85 7.24 -23.81
N ASP A 141 -16.15 6.70 -24.84
CA ASP A 141 -16.46 6.92 -26.27
C ASP A 141 -17.87 6.44 -26.63
N ASP A 142 -18.37 5.39 -25.98
CA ASP A 142 -19.72 4.85 -26.16
C ASP A 142 -20.78 5.54 -25.28
N ASN A 143 -20.39 6.51 -24.45
CA ASN A 143 -21.21 7.19 -23.42
C ASN A 143 -21.85 6.26 -22.38
N VAL A 144 -21.28 5.08 -22.18
CA VAL A 144 -21.78 4.05 -21.25
C VAL A 144 -21.27 4.28 -19.83
N GLU A 145 -20.06 4.83 -19.70
CA GLU A 145 -19.44 5.11 -18.41
C GLU A 145 -19.04 6.59 -18.31
N THR A 146 -19.36 7.18 -17.17
CA THR A 146 -18.96 8.56 -16.86
C THR A 146 -18.34 8.63 -15.48
N VAL A 147 -17.17 9.28 -15.39
CA VAL A 147 -16.45 9.54 -14.15
C VAL A 147 -16.49 11.03 -13.83
N PHE A 148 -17.09 11.40 -12.69
CA PHE A 148 -17.11 12.77 -12.19
C PHE A 148 -16.21 12.88 -10.96
N GLY A 149 -15.30 13.85 -10.95
CA GLY A 149 -14.52 14.19 -9.77
C GLY A 149 -14.75 15.64 -9.34
N SER A 150 -14.88 15.86 -8.05
CA SER A 150 -14.89 17.21 -7.46
C SER A 150 -13.58 17.96 -7.65
N GLY A 151 -12.55 17.22 -8.05
CA GLY A 151 -11.16 17.62 -7.92
C GLY A 151 -10.63 17.31 -6.53
N GLY A 152 -9.34 17.58 -6.34
CA GLY A 152 -8.66 17.29 -5.08
C GLY A 152 -7.26 17.90 -5.03
N VAL A 153 -6.61 17.77 -3.89
CA VAL A 153 -5.26 18.27 -3.65
C VAL A 153 -4.43 17.15 -3.03
N VAL A 154 -3.25 16.90 -3.62
CA VAL A 154 -2.23 16.05 -3.00
C VAL A 154 -0.99 16.89 -2.75
N ARG A 155 -0.43 16.80 -1.57
CA ARG A 155 0.80 17.48 -1.17
C ARG A 155 1.77 16.48 -0.59
N VAL A 156 3.03 16.61 -0.98
CA VAL A 156 4.16 15.85 -0.44
C VAL A 156 5.21 16.87 0.01
N ASN A 157 5.53 16.86 1.30
CA ASN A 157 6.62 17.64 1.87
C ASN A 157 7.78 16.67 2.13
N GLY A 158 8.98 17.08 1.78
CA GLY A 158 10.18 16.28 2.02
C GLY A 158 11.34 17.11 2.55
N SER A 159 12.23 16.48 3.30
CA SER A 159 13.52 17.03 3.65
C SER A 159 14.56 16.81 2.55
N LEU A 160 15.58 17.67 2.44
CA LEU A 160 16.78 17.36 1.65
C LEU A 160 17.48 16.16 2.28
N GLY A 161 17.71 15.11 1.50
CA GLY A 161 18.22 13.84 2.00
C GLY A 161 17.15 12.75 2.04
N ALA A 162 15.87 13.11 1.79
CA ALA A 162 14.74 12.20 1.83
C ALA A 162 14.65 11.36 3.13
N ASP A 163 15.05 11.96 4.27
CA ASP A 163 15.02 11.28 5.57
C ASP A 163 13.67 11.46 6.27
N ALA A 164 12.86 12.42 5.83
CA ALA A 164 11.50 12.65 6.32
C ALA A 164 10.59 13.05 5.17
N VAL A 165 9.37 12.50 5.16
CA VAL A 165 8.35 12.76 4.14
C VAL A 165 6.99 12.84 4.82
N ASP A 166 6.25 13.93 4.55
CA ASP A 166 4.85 14.08 4.94
C ASP A 166 3.99 14.09 3.69
N ILE A 167 2.94 13.30 3.68
CA ILE A 167 2.01 13.20 2.55
C ILE A 167 0.63 13.58 3.07
N SER A 168 -0.06 14.45 2.33
CA SER A 168 -1.47 14.72 2.56
C SER A 168 -2.25 14.69 1.25
N ALA A 169 -3.44 14.11 1.29
CA ALA A 169 -4.37 14.14 0.18
C ALA A 169 -5.78 14.44 0.68
N ASP A 170 -6.49 15.24 -0.08
CA ASP A 170 -7.89 15.59 0.14
C ASP A 170 -8.66 15.45 -1.18
N TRP A 171 -9.67 14.58 -1.18
CA TRP A 171 -10.49 14.31 -2.34
C TRP A 171 -11.96 14.24 -1.94
N PRO A 172 -12.71 15.35 -2.06
CA PRO A 172 -14.06 15.44 -1.51
C PRO A 172 -15.08 14.51 -2.16
N SER A 173 -15.00 14.25 -3.49
CA SER A 173 -15.97 13.38 -4.15
C SER A 173 -15.45 12.80 -5.46
N LEU A 174 -15.77 11.51 -5.66
CA LEU A 174 -15.62 10.82 -6.94
C LEU A 174 -16.89 10.00 -7.21
N VAL A 175 -17.43 10.11 -8.41
CA VAL A 175 -18.59 9.34 -8.86
C VAL A 175 -18.24 8.65 -10.17
N ILE A 176 -18.45 7.35 -10.22
CA ILE A 176 -18.39 6.55 -11.44
C ILE A 176 -19.80 6.09 -11.71
N ALA A 177 -20.37 6.49 -12.84
CA ALA A 177 -21.70 6.10 -13.27
C ALA A 177 -21.61 5.24 -14.53
N SER A 178 -22.20 4.04 -14.49
CA SER A 178 -22.27 3.12 -15.62
C SER A 178 -23.64 2.46 -15.71
N GLU A 179 -23.90 1.73 -16.80
CA GLU A 179 -25.15 0.98 -16.95
C GLU A 179 -25.28 -0.18 -15.94
N GLU A 180 -24.17 -0.70 -15.45
CA GLU A 180 -24.15 -1.87 -14.56
C GLU A 180 -24.09 -1.48 -13.08
N VAL A 181 -23.33 -0.43 -12.74
CA VAL A 181 -23.11 -0.03 -11.35
C VAL A 181 -22.72 1.44 -11.25
N ASP A 182 -23.34 2.14 -10.30
CA ASP A 182 -22.87 3.45 -9.84
C ASP A 182 -22.03 3.29 -8.58
N LEU A 183 -20.89 3.97 -8.54
CA LEU A 183 -20.03 4.06 -7.36
C LEU A 183 -19.86 5.52 -6.96
N ARG A 184 -20.09 5.82 -5.68
CA ARG A 184 -19.88 7.16 -5.10
C ARG A 184 -18.96 7.06 -3.91
N LEU A 185 -17.90 7.87 -3.95
CA LEU A 185 -16.93 8.04 -2.89
C LEU A 185 -17.01 9.48 -2.38
N SER A 186 -17.05 9.67 -1.06
CA SER A 186 -17.12 10.98 -0.44
C SER A 186 -16.07 11.15 0.64
N ASP A 187 -15.42 12.32 0.63
CA ASP A 187 -14.45 12.80 1.62
C ASP A 187 -13.35 11.77 1.92
N LEU A 188 -12.53 11.48 0.90
CA LEU A 188 -11.30 10.73 1.06
C LEU A 188 -10.19 11.66 1.53
N THR A 189 -9.60 11.36 2.67
CA THR A 189 -8.43 12.06 3.22
C THR A 189 -7.30 11.08 3.50
N LEU A 190 -6.08 11.51 3.27
CA LEU A 190 -4.84 10.81 3.62
C LEU A 190 -3.92 11.79 4.32
N GLU A 191 -3.42 11.41 5.48
CA GLU A 191 -2.33 12.07 6.18
C GLU A 191 -1.30 11.02 6.56
N GLN A 192 -0.03 11.25 6.24
CA GLN A 192 1.05 10.32 6.54
C GLN A 192 2.32 11.10 6.83
N GLU A 193 2.95 10.81 7.95
CA GLU A 193 4.23 11.35 8.36
C GLU A 193 5.22 10.19 8.48
N MET A 194 6.34 10.25 7.76
CA MET A 194 7.32 9.18 7.71
C MET A 194 8.73 9.71 7.89
N GLN A 195 9.53 8.96 8.60
CA GLN A 195 10.96 9.17 8.75
C GLN A 195 11.72 7.91 8.37
N ARG A 196 12.80 8.06 7.62
CA ARG A 196 13.66 6.92 7.26
C ARG A 196 14.44 6.46 8.49
N LEU A 197 14.29 5.21 8.83
CA LEU A 197 15.03 4.57 9.93
C LEU A 197 16.38 4.01 9.44
N SER A 198 16.34 3.19 8.39
CA SER A 198 17.54 2.54 7.83
C SER A 198 17.22 1.90 6.48
N GLY A 199 18.05 2.11 5.46
CA GLY A 199 17.83 1.55 4.13
C GLY A 199 16.46 1.94 3.56
N ASP A 200 15.63 0.96 3.28
CA ASP A 200 14.27 1.15 2.75
C ASP A 200 13.19 1.11 3.85
N ILE A 201 13.60 1.04 5.13
CA ILE A 201 12.68 1.02 6.26
C ILE A 201 12.32 2.45 6.66
N TRP A 202 11.01 2.70 6.67
CA TRP A 202 10.41 3.94 7.13
C TRP A 202 9.57 3.68 8.37
N ILE A 203 9.59 4.62 9.30
CA ILE A 203 8.76 4.63 10.51
C ILE A 203 7.93 5.90 10.55
N GLY A 204 6.86 5.88 11.29
CA GLY A 204 5.95 7.02 11.41
C GLY A 204 4.50 6.59 11.50
N GLU A 205 3.60 7.54 11.31
CA GLU A 205 2.18 7.29 11.40
C GLU A 205 1.44 7.74 10.15
N GLY A 206 0.30 7.11 9.89
CA GLY A 206 -0.55 7.46 8.77
C GLY A 206 -2.01 7.16 9.04
N THR A 207 -2.87 8.00 8.49
CA THR A 207 -4.32 7.85 8.54
C THR A 207 -4.89 8.03 7.14
N LEU A 208 -5.66 7.05 6.69
CA LEU A 208 -6.52 7.18 5.51
C LEU A 208 -7.96 7.08 6.02
N ALA A 209 -8.79 8.07 5.69
CA ALA A 209 -10.19 8.08 6.07
C ALA A 209 -11.08 8.32 4.85
N LEU A 210 -12.21 7.64 4.85
CA LEU A 210 -13.24 7.74 3.82
C LEU A 210 -14.59 7.85 4.52
N GLN A 211 -15.28 8.97 4.33
CA GLN A 211 -16.56 9.19 4.99
C GLN A 211 -17.64 8.23 4.49
N SER A 212 -17.76 8.06 3.17
CA SER A 212 -18.68 7.07 2.62
C SER A 212 -18.23 6.49 1.28
N LEU A 213 -18.60 5.23 1.06
CA LEU A 213 -18.55 4.55 -0.21
C LEU A 213 -19.92 3.92 -0.47
N GLU A 214 -20.56 4.33 -1.55
CA GLU A 214 -21.85 3.79 -2.00
C GLU A 214 -21.66 3.02 -3.29
N LEU A 215 -22.10 1.77 -3.30
CA LEU A 215 -22.13 0.92 -4.48
C LEU A 215 -23.60 0.63 -4.81
N MET A 216 -24.06 1.03 -5.98
CA MET A 216 -25.44 0.92 -6.44
C MET A 216 -25.50 0.12 -7.75
N PRO A 217 -25.55 -1.22 -7.68
CA PRO A 217 -25.72 -2.05 -8.87
C PRO A 217 -27.10 -1.83 -9.51
N ALA A 218 -27.18 -1.85 -10.84
CA ALA A 218 -28.46 -1.65 -11.56
C ALA A 218 -29.52 -2.69 -11.22
N ASN A 219 -29.12 -3.93 -10.90
CA ASN A 219 -30.00 -5.07 -10.69
C ASN A 219 -29.91 -5.71 -9.28
N ALA A 220 -29.30 -5.00 -8.34
CA ALA A 220 -29.17 -5.44 -6.96
C ALA A 220 -29.33 -4.24 -6.02
N ASP A 221 -29.50 -4.55 -4.76
CA ASP A 221 -29.65 -3.52 -3.74
C ASP A 221 -28.33 -2.80 -3.47
N ALA A 222 -28.40 -1.54 -3.05
CA ALA A 222 -27.24 -0.73 -2.75
C ALA A 222 -26.49 -1.23 -1.50
N ILE A 223 -25.16 -1.14 -1.55
CA ILE A 223 -24.29 -1.37 -0.41
C ILE A 223 -23.63 -0.03 -0.05
N MET A 224 -23.67 0.33 1.23
CA MET A 224 -23.07 1.54 1.72
C MET A 224 -22.10 1.25 2.87
N LEU A 225 -20.88 1.76 2.75
CA LEU A 225 -19.87 1.80 3.81
C LEU A 225 -19.77 3.22 4.33
N ARG A 226 -19.73 3.40 5.66
CA ARG A 226 -19.53 4.71 6.30
C ARG A 226 -18.46 4.64 7.36
N GLY A 227 -17.65 5.70 7.42
CA GLY A 227 -16.61 5.83 8.43
C GLY A 227 -15.50 4.78 8.28
N LEU A 228 -15.10 4.46 7.02
CA LEU A 228 -13.94 3.60 6.81
C LEU A 228 -12.67 4.38 7.16
N SER A 229 -11.87 3.85 8.07
CA SER A 229 -10.57 4.41 8.42
C SER A 229 -9.51 3.33 8.51
N LEU A 230 -8.32 3.65 8.02
CA LEU A 230 -7.10 2.88 8.20
C LEU A 230 -6.11 3.77 8.94
N TYR A 231 -5.66 3.30 10.08
CA TYR A 231 -4.57 3.91 10.83
C TYR A 231 -3.37 2.98 10.84
N SER A 232 -2.18 3.51 10.60
CA SER A 232 -0.92 2.79 10.69
C SER A 232 0.05 3.55 11.58
N ASN A 233 0.83 2.82 12.35
CA ASN A 233 1.94 3.36 13.13
C ASN A 233 3.11 2.38 13.09
N SER A 234 4.32 2.91 12.90
CA SER A 234 5.56 2.16 12.99
C SER A 234 6.56 2.95 13.80
N GLU A 235 7.14 2.32 14.81
CA GLU A 235 8.09 2.96 15.71
C GLU A 235 9.36 2.13 15.90
N ALA A 236 10.49 2.81 16.01
CA ALA A 236 11.76 2.16 16.32
C ALA A 236 11.85 1.86 17.82
N ILE A 237 12.32 0.66 18.14
CA ILE A 237 12.58 0.19 19.50
C ILE A 237 14.02 -0.29 19.64
N ASN A 238 14.47 -0.55 20.87
CA ASN A 238 15.79 -1.11 21.18
C ASN A 238 16.94 -0.34 20.50
N ASP A 239 17.03 0.96 20.73
CA ASP A 239 18.06 1.84 20.15
C ASP A 239 18.10 1.77 18.60
N ASN A 240 16.92 1.72 17.97
CA ASN A 240 16.72 1.63 16.51
C ASN A 240 17.16 0.30 15.87
N SER A 241 17.41 -0.75 16.65
CA SER A 241 17.78 -2.06 16.12
C SER A 241 16.59 -2.93 15.75
N ALA A 242 15.39 -2.57 16.22
CA ALA A 242 14.14 -3.24 15.88
C ALA A 242 13.00 -2.24 15.72
N LEU A 243 11.91 -2.68 15.13
CA LEU A 243 10.70 -1.89 14.96
C LEU A 243 9.46 -2.68 15.41
N ASP A 244 8.48 -1.94 15.90
CA ASP A 244 7.10 -2.37 16.06
C ASP A 244 6.24 -1.65 15.01
N SER A 245 5.28 -2.37 14.43
CA SER A 245 4.33 -1.83 13.47
C SER A 245 2.91 -2.27 13.81
N PHE A 246 1.97 -1.38 13.62
CA PHE A 246 0.56 -1.59 13.92
C PHE A 246 -0.30 -0.99 12.81
N ILE A 247 -1.32 -1.74 12.38
CA ILE A 247 -2.32 -1.30 11.42
C ILE A 247 -3.70 -1.60 12.00
N SER A 248 -4.59 -0.62 11.99
CA SER A 248 -5.98 -0.77 12.40
C SER A 248 -6.90 -0.33 11.27
N VAL A 249 -7.79 -1.23 10.85
CA VAL A 249 -8.87 -0.94 9.90
C VAL A 249 -10.17 -0.92 10.68
N LYS A 250 -10.92 0.18 10.57
CA LYS A 250 -12.23 0.36 11.19
C LYS A 250 -13.25 0.74 10.14
N LEU A 251 -14.46 0.25 10.32
CA LEU A 251 -15.63 0.62 9.55
C LEU A 251 -16.78 0.84 10.53
N ASP A 252 -17.30 2.05 10.59
CA ASP A 252 -18.35 2.40 11.56
C ASP A 252 -19.66 1.70 11.20
N GLU A 253 -20.05 1.76 9.91
CA GLU A 253 -21.31 1.19 9.45
C GLU A 253 -21.16 0.52 8.08
N LEU A 254 -21.69 -0.70 7.98
CA LEU A 254 -21.98 -1.40 6.74
C LEU A 254 -23.50 -1.51 6.61
N GLN A 255 -24.07 -0.83 5.62
CA GLN A 255 -25.48 -0.96 5.29
C GLN A 255 -25.64 -1.89 4.09
N LEU A 256 -26.36 -2.98 4.31
CA LEU A 256 -26.72 -3.94 3.28
C LEU A 256 -28.14 -3.65 2.76
N ALA A 257 -28.45 -4.22 1.62
CA ALA A 257 -29.69 -4.09 0.88
C ALA A 257 -30.99 -4.23 1.68
N ALA A 258 -31.01 -5.12 2.64
CA ALA A 258 -32.21 -5.39 3.45
C ALA A 258 -32.51 -4.28 4.50
N GLY A 259 -31.72 -3.20 4.52
CA GLY A 259 -31.86 -2.11 5.47
C GLY A 259 -31.17 -2.37 6.81
N ASP A 260 -30.48 -3.49 6.95
CA ASP A 260 -29.69 -3.79 8.15
C ASP A 260 -28.42 -2.96 8.16
N THR A 261 -28.20 -2.25 9.27
CA THR A 261 -26.96 -1.54 9.54
C THR A 261 -26.12 -2.35 10.50
N LEU A 262 -24.94 -2.75 10.06
CA LEU A 262 -23.99 -3.57 10.80
C LEU A 262 -22.76 -2.76 11.17
N GLY A 263 -22.25 -2.96 12.37
CA GLY A 263 -21.04 -2.29 12.82
C GLY A 263 -21.07 -1.97 14.32
N PRO A 264 -19.99 -1.39 14.86
CA PRO A 264 -18.74 -1.14 14.16
C PRO A 264 -17.91 -2.41 13.91
N HIS A 265 -17.11 -2.41 12.83
CA HIS A 265 -16.15 -3.46 12.54
C HIS A 265 -14.73 -2.96 12.82
N ARG A 266 -13.84 -3.88 13.25
CA ARG A 266 -12.43 -3.58 13.48
C ARG A 266 -11.57 -4.80 13.20
N ILE A 267 -10.46 -4.58 12.51
CA ILE A 267 -9.38 -5.55 12.34
C ILE A 267 -8.07 -4.84 12.67
N GLU A 268 -7.29 -5.41 13.56
CA GLU A 268 -5.97 -4.92 13.92
C GLU A 268 -4.91 -5.94 13.49
N PHE A 269 -3.84 -5.45 12.90
CA PHE A 269 -2.65 -6.21 12.57
C PHE A 269 -1.47 -5.60 13.34
N ALA A 270 -0.64 -6.44 13.94
CA ALA A 270 0.56 -6.03 14.65
C ALA A 270 1.75 -6.89 14.25
N LEU A 271 2.88 -6.22 14.11
CA LEU A 271 4.19 -6.82 13.94
C LEU A 271 5.10 -6.23 15.01
N LYS A 272 5.76 -7.07 15.81
CA LYS A 272 6.55 -6.62 16.94
C LYS A 272 7.94 -7.22 16.95
N GLY A 273 8.92 -6.40 17.34
CA GLY A 273 10.30 -6.83 17.51
C GLY A 273 11.02 -7.13 16.20
N LEU A 274 10.56 -6.60 15.05
CA LEU A 274 11.16 -6.87 13.77
C LEU A 274 12.56 -6.27 13.70
N ASN A 275 13.59 -7.10 13.61
CA ASN A 275 14.97 -6.65 13.52
C ASN A 275 15.23 -5.88 12.22
N VAL A 276 15.75 -4.65 12.34
CA VAL A 276 15.93 -3.69 11.23
C VAL A 276 16.93 -4.20 10.21
N GLU A 277 18.05 -4.79 10.64
CA GLU A 277 19.09 -5.31 9.73
C GLU A 277 18.59 -6.53 8.96
N ALA A 278 17.96 -7.49 9.65
CA ALA A 278 17.40 -8.68 9.06
C ALA A 278 16.26 -8.33 8.07
N TRP A 279 15.40 -7.39 8.42
CA TRP A 279 14.34 -6.93 7.51
C TRP A 279 14.88 -6.23 6.25
N ASN A 280 15.90 -5.37 6.39
CA ASN A 280 16.58 -4.78 5.24
C ASN A 280 17.20 -5.86 4.33
N ALA A 281 17.72 -6.95 4.90
CA ALA A 281 18.23 -8.07 4.12
C ALA A 281 17.11 -8.77 3.34
N VAL A 282 15.98 -9.08 4.00
CA VAL A 282 14.79 -9.68 3.35
C VAL A 282 14.26 -8.78 2.24
N SER A 283 14.09 -7.49 2.50
CA SER A 283 13.58 -6.53 1.52
C SER A 283 14.46 -6.47 0.26
N ARG A 284 15.77 -6.39 0.43
CA ARG A 284 16.73 -6.42 -0.69
C ARG A 284 16.65 -7.73 -1.48
N SER A 285 16.67 -8.86 -0.80
CA SER A 285 16.61 -10.18 -1.46
C SER A 285 15.31 -10.37 -2.25
N VAL A 286 14.18 -9.87 -1.73
CA VAL A 286 12.90 -9.90 -2.44
C VAL A 286 12.92 -8.98 -3.68
N THR A 287 13.51 -7.79 -3.57
CA THR A 287 13.68 -6.88 -4.71
C THR A 287 14.57 -7.50 -5.79
N ASP A 288 15.69 -8.10 -5.40
CA ASP A 288 16.60 -8.79 -6.32
C ASP A 288 15.90 -9.97 -7.02
N MET A 289 15.06 -10.69 -6.29
CA MET A 289 14.24 -11.78 -6.87
C MET A 289 13.24 -11.25 -7.91
N GLN A 290 12.57 -10.12 -7.64
CA GLN A 290 11.66 -9.49 -8.59
C GLN A 290 12.39 -9.00 -9.84
N LEU A 291 13.56 -8.36 -9.68
CA LEU A 291 14.39 -7.91 -10.79
C LEU A 291 14.91 -9.10 -11.63
N ALA A 292 15.32 -10.19 -10.99
CA ALA A 292 15.73 -11.41 -11.67
C ALA A 292 14.57 -12.07 -12.44
N ALA A 293 13.35 -12.08 -11.88
CA ALA A 293 12.16 -12.57 -12.56
C ALA A 293 11.86 -11.74 -13.82
N PHE A 294 11.93 -10.42 -13.70
CA PHE A 294 11.75 -9.50 -14.82
C PHE A 294 12.83 -9.66 -15.92
N ALA A 295 14.10 -9.87 -15.54
CA ALA A 295 15.17 -10.15 -16.47
C ALA A 295 14.93 -11.47 -17.23
N ALA A 296 14.36 -12.48 -16.57
CA ALA A 296 14.00 -13.76 -17.19
C ALA A 296 12.91 -13.60 -18.27
N GLU A 297 11.90 -12.79 -18.01
CA GLU A 297 10.84 -12.48 -18.99
C GLU A 297 11.40 -11.77 -20.24
N ASN A 298 12.42 -10.94 -20.05
CA ASN A 298 13.12 -10.25 -21.15
C ASN A 298 14.19 -11.10 -21.85
N GLY A 299 14.33 -12.39 -21.52
CA GLY A 299 15.18 -13.35 -22.22
C GLY A 299 16.66 -13.24 -21.83
N ASP A 300 17.01 -12.68 -20.69
CA ASP A 300 18.38 -12.66 -20.19
C ASP A 300 18.86 -14.10 -19.90
N PRO A 301 19.92 -14.59 -20.54
CA PRO A 301 20.40 -15.96 -20.35
C PRO A 301 20.94 -16.24 -18.94
N THR A 302 21.23 -15.20 -18.15
CA THR A 302 21.73 -15.32 -16.78
C THR A 302 20.61 -15.26 -15.73
N ALA A 303 19.40 -14.87 -16.12
CA ALA A 303 18.27 -14.64 -15.23
C ALA A 303 17.92 -15.84 -14.34
N PHE A 304 18.01 -17.07 -14.87
CA PHE A 304 17.76 -18.27 -14.08
C PHE A 304 18.76 -18.43 -12.93
N GLN A 305 20.04 -18.13 -13.16
CA GLN A 305 21.06 -18.21 -12.11
C GLN A 305 20.84 -17.09 -11.07
N GLN A 306 20.50 -15.88 -11.52
CA GLN A 306 20.17 -14.76 -10.64
C GLN A 306 18.94 -15.07 -9.78
N GLN A 307 17.91 -15.68 -10.35
CA GLN A 307 16.71 -16.08 -9.62
C GLN A 307 17.00 -17.15 -8.56
N MET A 308 17.82 -18.15 -8.88
CA MET A 308 18.23 -19.18 -7.91
C MET A 308 19.06 -18.58 -6.78
N GLN A 309 19.97 -17.65 -7.08
CA GLN A 309 20.74 -16.95 -6.06
C GLN A 309 19.83 -16.12 -5.17
N ALA A 310 18.95 -15.30 -5.74
CA ALA A 310 18.01 -14.49 -5.00
C ALA A 310 17.07 -15.30 -4.09
N MET A 311 16.64 -16.50 -4.53
CA MET A 311 15.88 -17.41 -3.68
C MET A 311 16.73 -17.92 -2.48
N SER A 312 18.01 -18.20 -2.68
CA SER A 312 18.91 -18.57 -1.58
C SER A 312 19.07 -17.43 -0.58
N ASP A 313 19.27 -16.21 -1.09
CA ASP A 313 19.44 -15.01 -0.27
C ASP A 313 18.18 -14.67 0.54
N VAL A 314 16.98 -14.89 -0.03
CA VAL A 314 15.71 -14.80 0.71
C VAL A 314 15.69 -15.81 1.87
N GLY A 315 16.09 -17.06 1.62
CA GLY A 315 16.15 -18.11 2.65
C GLY A 315 17.09 -17.74 3.81
N GLU A 316 18.30 -17.27 3.50
CA GLU A 316 19.27 -16.81 4.51
C GLU A 316 18.75 -15.60 5.29
N SER A 317 18.13 -14.64 4.60
CA SER A 317 17.57 -13.44 5.23
C SER A 317 16.41 -13.76 6.17
N LEU A 318 15.56 -14.73 5.81
CA LEU A 318 14.49 -15.22 6.69
C LEU A 318 15.05 -15.93 7.93
N GLN A 319 16.17 -16.65 7.80
CA GLN A 319 16.84 -17.26 8.96
C GLN A 319 17.39 -16.19 9.92
N LEU A 320 17.99 -15.11 9.39
CA LEU A 320 18.43 -13.97 10.20
C LEU A 320 17.26 -13.31 10.94
N LEU A 321 16.12 -13.15 10.26
CA LEU A 321 14.92 -12.60 10.87
C LEU A 321 14.39 -13.50 12.01
N ALA A 322 14.33 -14.80 11.77
CA ALA A 322 13.93 -15.77 12.79
C ALA A 322 14.91 -15.79 13.97
N ALA A 323 16.22 -15.70 13.71
CA ALA A 323 17.23 -15.63 14.76
C ALA A 323 17.06 -14.43 15.69
N ALA A 324 16.65 -13.30 15.15
CA ALA A 324 16.39 -12.09 15.93
C ALA A 324 15.12 -12.19 16.79
N GLY A 325 14.16 -13.01 16.39
CA GLY A 325 12.84 -13.12 17.01
C GLY A 325 11.87 -12.05 16.52
N PHE A 326 10.60 -12.41 16.47
CA PHE A 326 9.52 -11.47 16.10
C PHE A 326 8.16 -12.00 16.56
N SER A 327 7.16 -11.13 16.55
CA SER A 327 5.75 -11.53 16.72
C SER A 327 4.91 -10.86 15.63
N VAL A 328 4.00 -11.62 15.02
CA VAL A 328 3.11 -11.13 13.96
C VAL A 328 1.72 -11.72 14.13
N GLY A 329 0.70 -10.94 13.84
CA GLY A 329 -0.67 -11.43 13.84
C GLY A 329 -1.74 -10.36 13.93
N PHE A 330 -2.92 -10.83 14.24
CA PHE A 330 -4.12 -10.02 14.41
C PHE A 330 -4.52 -10.05 15.90
N PRO A 331 -4.12 -9.05 16.70
CA PRO A 331 -4.45 -9.02 18.13
C PRO A 331 -5.93 -8.79 18.39
N ASP A 332 -6.65 -8.17 17.45
CA ASP A 332 -8.08 -7.96 17.57
C ASP A 332 -8.76 -8.06 16.19
N ILE A 333 -9.77 -8.92 16.12
CA ILE A 333 -10.71 -9.04 15.01
C ILE A 333 -12.11 -8.93 15.62
N HIS A 334 -12.85 -7.90 15.23
CA HIS A 334 -14.23 -7.67 15.66
C HIS A 334 -15.08 -7.34 14.45
N LEU A 335 -15.93 -8.26 14.04
CA LEU A 335 -16.86 -8.10 12.91
C LEU A 335 -18.29 -8.30 13.41
N VAL A 336 -19.20 -7.43 13.00
CA VAL A 336 -20.61 -7.53 13.38
C VAL A 336 -21.41 -8.14 12.25
N SER A 337 -22.13 -9.22 12.54
CA SER A 337 -23.11 -9.83 11.64
C SER A 337 -24.53 -9.62 12.15
N PRO A 338 -25.59 -9.86 11.34
CA PRO A 338 -26.98 -9.82 11.81
C PRO A 338 -27.26 -10.75 13.00
N ASP A 339 -26.52 -11.85 13.09
CA ASP A 339 -26.65 -12.88 14.13
C ASP A 339 -25.74 -12.61 15.36
N GLY A 340 -25.03 -11.49 15.39
CA GLY A 340 -24.15 -11.09 16.48
C GLY A 340 -22.68 -10.93 16.08
N PRO A 341 -21.82 -10.52 17.04
CA PRO A 341 -20.43 -10.24 16.75
C PRO A 341 -19.56 -11.50 16.62
N LEU A 342 -18.75 -11.55 15.58
CA LEU A 342 -17.61 -12.45 15.45
C LEU A 342 -16.38 -11.79 16.06
N GLN A 343 -15.66 -12.50 16.89
CA GLN A 343 -14.45 -12.01 17.56
C GLN A 343 -13.30 -13.00 17.39
N GLY A 344 -12.10 -12.48 17.24
CA GLY A 344 -10.93 -13.33 17.06
C GLY A 344 -9.63 -12.65 17.41
N LYS A 345 -8.61 -13.45 17.65
CA LYS A 345 -7.19 -13.06 17.68
C LYS A 345 -6.34 -14.19 17.11
N VAL A 346 -5.26 -13.84 16.46
CA VAL A 346 -4.24 -14.79 15.97
C VAL A 346 -2.88 -14.16 16.16
N LEU A 347 -1.99 -14.80 16.88
CA LEU A 347 -0.62 -14.35 17.08
C LEU A 347 0.34 -15.51 16.81
N ILE A 348 1.41 -15.22 16.08
CA ILE A 348 2.53 -16.12 15.83
C ILE A 348 3.78 -15.42 16.32
N THR A 349 4.60 -16.13 17.10
CA THR A 349 5.83 -15.59 17.68
C THR A 349 6.98 -16.54 17.41
N HIS A 350 8.09 -16.00 16.96
CA HIS A 350 9.38 -16.67 16.96
C HIS A 350 10.23 -16.07 18.09
N PRO A 351 10.68 -16.87 19.08
CA PRO A 351 11.35 -16.33 20.26
C PRO A 351 12.78 -15.83 20.00
N GLY A 352 13.31 -16.04 18.78
CA GLY A 352 14.71 -15.79 18.47
C GLY A 352 15.62 -16.98 18.80
N ALA A 353 16.91 -16.86 18.47
CA ALA A 353 17.90 -17.87 18.81
C ALA A 353 18.37 -17.71 20.26
N ALA A 354 18.24 -18.75 21.02
CA ALA A 354 18.88 -18.83 22.34
C ALA A 354 20.30 -19.42 22.18
N GLY A 355 21.34 -18.56 22.01
CA GLY A 355 22.74 -18.95 21.93
C GLY A 355 23.27 -19.32 20.55
N ASP A 356 24.49 -19.84 20.45
CA ASP A 356 25.25 -20.20 19.23
C ASP A 356 24.69 -21.42 18.47
N SER A 357 23.39 -21.56 18.32
CA SER A 357 22.79 -22.69 17.60
C SER A 357 22.97 -22.51 16.08
N GLU A 358 23.88 -23.31 15.49
CA GLU A 358 24.27 -23.28 14.07
C GLU A 358 23.16 -23.68 13.07
N ALA A 359 22.00 -24.13 13.51
CA ALA A 359 20.88 -24.48 12.64
C ALA A 359 19.57 -23.97 13.21
N LEU A 360 19.16 -22.81 12.79
CA LEU A 360 17.83 -22.29 13.09
C LEU A 360 16.80 -23.01 12.21
N LEU A 361 16.16 -24.01 12.80
CA LEU A 361 14.93 -24.55 12.24
C LEU A 361 13.81 -23.57 12.60
N ILE A 362 13.36 -22.78 11.64
CA ILE A 362 12.34 -21.74 11.85
C ILE A 362 11.03 -22.34 12.40
N MET A 363 10.54 -23.38 11.78
CA MET A 363 9.24 -23.99 12.11
C MET A 363 9.14 -24.56 13.54
N PRO A 364 10.12 -25.34 14.05
CA PRO A 364 10.01 -25.91 15.39
C PRO A 364 10.00 -24.88 16.52
N ALA A 365 10.60 -23.70 16.29
CA ALA A 365 10.67 -22.65 17.30
C ALA A 365 9.42 -21.75 17.32
N LEU A 366 8.55 -21.85 16.29
CA LEU A 366 7.32 -21.07 16.25
C LEU A 366 6.39 -21.44 17.40
N ALA A 367 5.92 -20.42 18.08
CA ALA A 367 4.78 -20.47 18.99
C ALA A 367 3.62 -19.71 18.41
N GLY A 368 2.40 -20.14 18.67
CA GLY A 368 1.21 -19.46 18.18
C GLY A 368 0.05 -19.60 19.14
N GLU A 369 -0.83 -18.61 19.10
CA GLU A 369 -2.13 -18.65 19.75
C GLU A 369 -3.20 -18.12 18.82
N MET A 370 -4.36 -18.77 18.86
CA MET A 370 -5.54 -18.35 18.09
C MET A 370 -6.77 -18.55 18.95
N GLU A 371 -7.60 -17.55 18.99
CA GLU A 371 -8.95 -17.64 19.54
C GLU A 371 -9.93 -17.11 18.51
N LEU A 372 -11.02 -17.84 18.29
CA LEU A 372 -12.12 -17.45 17.41
C LEU A 372 -13.43 -17.75 18.10
N SER A 373 -14.35 -16.79 18.09
CA SER A 373 -15.67 -16.89 18.66
C SER A 373 -16.70 -16.43 17.64
N ILE A 374 -17.55 -17.34 17.21
CA ILE A 374 -18.57 -17.12 16.16
C ILE A 374 -19.95 -17.31 16.80
N PRO A 375 -20.96 -16.47 16.54
CA PRO A 375 -22.34 -16.74 16.95
C PRO A 375 -22.84 -18.07 16.36
N LEU A 376 -23.44 -18.92 17.19
CA LEU A 376 -24.02 -20.18 16.72
C LEU A 376 -25.12 -19.92 15.69
N ALA A 377 -25.94 -18.90 15.91
CA ALA A 377 -26.98 -18.47 14.99
C ALA A 377 -26.46 -18.14 13.58
N LEU A 378 -25.25 -17.58 13.45
CA LEU A 378 -24.65 -17.32 12.15
C LEU A 378 -24.38 -18.62 11.37
N ALA A 379 -23.92 -19.66 12.07
CA ALA A 379 -23.69 -20.97 11.45
C ALA A 379 -25.03 -21.72 11.15
N GLU A 380 -26.09 -21.43 11.88
CA GLU A 380 -27.42 -22.01 11.66
C GLU A 380 -28.18 -21.33 10.53
N ASN A 381 -28.10 -20.01 10.43
CA ASN A 381 -28.85 -19.18 9.49
C ASN A 381 -28.17 -19.04 8.11
N ASN A 382 -26.84 -19.18 8.05
CA ASN A 382 -26.07 -19.05 6.82
C ASN A 382 -25.56 -20.42 6.34
N GLU A 383 -25.99 -20.84 5.15
CA GLU A 383 -25.65 -22.17 4.60
C GLU A 383 -24.17 -22.34 4.32
N ASP A 384 -23.49 -21.30 3.81
CA ASP A 384 -22.06 -21.34 3.50
C ASP A 384 -21.24 -21.46 4.80
N VAL A 385 -21.59 -20.69 5.84
CA VAL A 385 -20.95 -20.79 7.15
C VAL A 385 -21.21 -22.16 7.78
N ARG A 386 -22.44 -22.69 7.66
CA ARG A 386 -22.78 -24.02 8.14
C ARG A 386 -21.97 -25.11 7.44
N MET A 387 -21.82 -25.04 6.12
CA MET A 387 -21.01 -26.01 5.36
C MET A 387 -19.54 -26.00 5.78
N GLN A 388 -18.99 -24.83 6.09
CA GLN A 388 -17.60 -24.69 6.54
C GLN A 388 -17.41 -25.11 7.99
N THR A 389 -18.36 -24.83 8.88
CA THR A 389 -18.24 -25.09 10.32
C THR A 389 -18.63 -26.51 10.71
N ALA A 390 -19.59 -27.15 10.01
CA ALA A 390 -20.07 -28.47 10.36
C ALA A 390 -18.97 -29.57 10.44
N PRO A 391 -18.02 -29.67 9.49
CA PRO A 391 -16.90 -30.60 9.62
C PRO A 391 -16.02 -30.29 10.83
N LEU A 392 -15.75 -29.02 11.08
CA LEU A 392 -14.93 -28.59 12.21
C LEU A 392 -15.58 -28.91 13.57
N ILE A 393 -16.90 -28.76 13.67
CA ILE A 393 -17.68 -29.17 14.86
C ILE A 393 -17.63 -30.69 15.03
N LYS A 394 -17.86 -31.45 13.94
CA LYS A 394 -17.81 -32.91 13.95
C LYS A 394 -16.45 -33.42 14.41
N ASP A 395 -15.39 -32.80 13.95
CA ASP A 395 -14.01 -33.16 14.31
C ASP A 395 -13.59 -32.58 15.66
N GLY A 396 -14.45 -31.80 16.35
CA GLY A 396 -14.21 -31.18 17.63
C GLY A 396 -13.13 -30.11 17.61
N LEU A 397 -12.88 -29.52 16.45
CA LEU A 397 -12.02 -28.35 16.24
C LEU A 397 -12.76 -27.04 16.57
N LEU A 398 -14.09 -27.02 16.35
CA LEU A 398 -15.01 -26.02 16.89
C LEU A 398 -15.86 -26.65 17.99
N VAL A 399 -16.01 -25.96 19.10
CA VAL A 399 -16.79 -26.42 20.25
C VAL A 399 -17.93 -25.44 20.51
N THR A 400 -19.14 -25.96 20.71
CA THR A 400 -20.30 -25.15 21.08
C THR A 400 -20.27 -24.87 22.58
N GLU A 401 -20.23 -23.59 22.96
CA GLU A 401 -20.38 -23.13 24.34
C GLU A 401 -21.47 -22.06 24.40
N GLY A 402 -22.62 -22.41 24.97
CA GLY A 402 -23.79 -21.56 24.99
C GLY A 402 -24.32 -21.24 23.59
N ASP A 403 -24.36 -19.97 23.22
CA ASP A 403 -24.80 -19.46 21.92
C ASP A 403 -23.64 -19.18 20.94
N ARG A 404 -22.45 -19.74 21.22
CA ARG A 404 -21.24 -19.48 20.44
C ARG A 404 -20.52 -20.76 20.03
N LEU A 405 -19.85 -20.68 18.89
CA LEU A 405 -18.86 -21.63 18.41
C LEU A 405 -17.47 -21.09 18.75
N LEU A 406 -16.69 -21.84 19.49
CA LEU A 406 -15.36 -21.44 19.96
C LEU A 406 -14.28 -22.32 19.34
N LEU A 407 -13.21 -21.68 18.86
CA LEU A 407 -11.96 -22.30 18.51
C LEU A 407 -10.86 -21.67 19.35
N LYS A 408 -10.13 -22.49 20.12
CA LYS A 408 -8.91 -22.09 20.82
C LYS A 408 -7.78 -22.99 20.34
N ALA A 409 -6.75 -22.39 19.77
CA ALA A 409 -5.60 -23.13 19.30
C ALA A 409 -4.31 -22.56 19.86
N THR A 410 -3.35 -23.45 20.14
CA THR A 410 -1.98 -23.10 20.52
C THR A 410 -1.01 -23.94 19.70
N LEU A 411 0.02 -23.29 19.17
CA LEU A 411 1.13 -23.94 18.46
C LEU A 411 2.36 -23.91 19.35
N LYS A 412 2.98 -25.06 19.57
CA LYS A 412 4.25 -25.18 20.25
C LYS A 412 4.94 -26.49 19.86
N ASP A 413 6.25 -26.46 19.63
CA ASP A 413 7.08 -27.62 19.30
C ASP A 413 6.50 -28.48 18.16
N LEU A 414 6.03 -27.84 17.07
CA LEU A 414 5.33 -28.46 15.93
C LEU A 414 4.04 -29.22 16.29
N VAL A 415 3.47 -28.95 17.44
CA VAL A 415 2.17 -29.50 17.84
C VAL A 415 1.15 -28.37 17.90
N LEU A 416 0.15 -28.44 17.02
CA LEU A 416 -1.01 -27.58 17.06
C LEU A 416 -2.06 -28.23 17.98
N ASN A 417 -2.34 -27.62 19.11
CA ASN A 417 -3.41 -28.06 20.02
C ASN A 417 -4.65 -27.22 19.74
N VAL A 418 -5.72 -27.85 19.25
CA VAL A 418 -7.00 -27.20 18.96
C VAL A 418 -8.05 -27.74 19.94
N ASN A 419 -8.57 -26.86 20.80
CA ASN A 419 -9.56 -27.23 21.83
C ASN A 419 -9.18 -28.50 22.62
N GLY A 420 -7.90 -28.64 22.97
CA GLY A 420 -7.38 -29.80 23.70
C GLY A 420 -7.01 -30.99 22.81
N ARG A 421 -7.14 -30.94 21.52
CA ARG A 421 -6.73 -31.97 20.56
C ARG A 421 -5.37 -31.67 19.95
N PRO A 422 -4.34 -32.48 20.21
CA PRO A 422 -3.04 -32.29 19.61
C PRO A 422 -3.01 -32.81 18.17
N ILE A 423 -2.51 -31.97 17.25
CA ILE A 423 -2.30 -32.27 15.84
C ILE A 423 -0.82 -32.04 15.54
N PRO A 424 0.00 -33.09 15.33
CA PRO A 424 1.39 -32.91 14.97
C PRO A 424 1.53 -32.34 13.56
N LEU A 425 2.37 -31.33 13.39
CA LEU A 425 2.67 -30.73 12.11
C LEU A 425 3.96 -31.31 11.54
N PRO A 426 4.03 -31.62 10.23
CA PRO A 426 5.27 -32.02 9.61
C PRO A 426 6.22 -30.82 9.54
N PRO A 427 7.53 -30.98 9.72
CA PRO A 427 8.50 -29.92 9.48
C PRO A 427 8.52 -29.61 7.98
N LEU A 428 8.12 -28.40 7.59
CA LEU A 428 8.04 -27.96 6.19
C LEU A 428 9.28 -27.18 5.72
N LEU A 429 10.12 -26.69 6.64
CA LEU A 429 11.35 -25.92 6.38
C LEU A 429 12.42 -26.20 7.43
#